data_898114f557da491996f075b77270491d
#
_entry.id   898114f557da491996f075b77270491d
#
_cell.length_a   1.000
_cell.length_b   1.000
_cell.length_c   1.000
_cell.angle_alpha   90.00
_cell.angle_beta   90.00
_cell.angle_gamma   90.00
#
_symmetry.space_group_name_H-M   'P 1'
#
loop_
_entity.id
_entity.type
_entity.pdbx_description
1 polymer ?
#
loop_
_entity_poly.entity_id
_entity_poly.type
_entity_poly.pdbx_seq_one_letter_code
_entity_poly.pdbx_strand_id
1 'polypeptide(L)'
;MKETKEIRMEKGKPYPLGWTENADGSVNLAAVLERSKECGVLLYPRRGGAPRRLAFREEDRIGKICCMKLIGLDAQEYEYNFYCGEEVITDPKARRICGNEKWGKKISPSLRSDSTEDAFDWKNDRRPQIPYENSIFYQLHVRGFTKHTSSGVTAKGTFAGLAEKIPYLKSLQVTAVELMPVYEFTELEAVKPLRQNAYPAKDQEGNPVEETLPRINYWGFKKGYYFAPKASYSVKDPVLEFKEMVRAFHAEGMEVILQFYFPKEINREMILEVIRYWVCEYHIDGVHLMGEQIPVGILAADPMLTDTKLIYYGFPYEEIYPVGQVPVSYTHLTLPTT
;
A
#
# COMPACT_ATOMS: atom_id res chain seq x y z
N MET A 1 36.38 -6.16 4.57
CA MET A 1 35.42 -7.24 4.23
C MET A 1 34.64 -7.54 5.51
N LYS A 2 33.34 -7.16 5.58
CA LYS A 2 32.48 -7.65 6.69
C LYS A 2 32.36 -9.16 6.51
N GLU A 3 32.73 -9.94 7.50
CA GLU A 3 32.45 -11.38 7.54
C GLU A 3 30.95 -11.57 7.31
N THR A 4 30.62 -12.36 6.31
CA THR A 4 29.23 -12.76 6.04
C THR A 4 28.82 -13.64 7.23
N LYS A 5 28.14 -13.08 8.21
CA LYS A 5 27.60 -13.86 9.33
C LYS A 5 26.71 -14.96 8.77
N GLU A 6 26.88 -16.16 9.25
CA GLU A 6 26.06 -17.30 8.84
C GLU A 6 24.63 -17.07 9.35
N ILE A 7 23.65 -17.05 8.40
CA ILE A 7 22.23 -16.91 8.77
C ILE A 7 21.77 -18.24 9.36
N ARG A 8 21.34 -18.22 10.62
CA ARG A 8 20.77 -19.37 11.33
C ARG A 8 19.26 -19.27 11.35
N MET A 9 18.61 -20.42 11.16
CA MET A 9 17.16 -20.56 11.19
C MET A 9 16.72 -21.17 12.51
N GLU A 10 15.81 -20.52 13.19
CA GLU A 10 15.16 -20.99 14.42
C GLU A 10 13.63 -20.96 14.25
N LYS A 11 12.92 -21.55 15.22
CA LYS A 11 11.46 -21.49 15.28
C LYS A 11 10.98 -20.05 15.39
N GLY A 12 10.11 -19.64 14.47
CA GLY A 12 9.50 -18.33 14.44
C GLY A 12 8.22 -18.22 15.27
N LYS A 13 7.68 -17.01 15.31
CA LYS A 13 6.33 -16.72 15.84
C LYS A 13 5.34 -16.65 14.68
N PRO A 14 4.12 -17.21 14.83
CA PRO A 14 3.12 -17.19 13.77
C PRO A 14 2.45 -15.82 13.57
N TYR A 15 2.69 -14.87 14.47
CA TYR A 15 2.13 -13.52 14.45
C TYR A 15 3.15 -12.51 14.98
N PRO A 16 3.22 -11.28 14.43
CA PRO A 16 2.43 -10.82 13.25
C PRO A 16 2.86 -11.48 11.94
N LEU A 17 1.97 -11.46 10.92
CA LEU A 17 2.30 -11.92 9.58
C LEU A 17 3.24 -10.93 8.87
N GLY A 18 4.00 -11.44 7.90
CA GLY A 18 4.99 -10.68 7.15
C GLY A 18 6.38 -10.75 7.79
N TRP A 19 7.15 -9.72 7.56
CA TRP A 19 8.49 -9.51 8.10
C TRP A 19 8.44 -8.64 9.35
N THR A 20 9.06 -9.09 10.42
CA THR A 20 9.14 -8.33 11.68
C THR A 20 10.59 -8.35 12.19
N GLU A 21 11.18 -7.19 12.39
CA GLU A 21 12.48 -7.05 13.04
C GLU A 21 12.28 -7.08 14.57
N ASN A 22 13.04 -7.94 15.24
CA ASN A 22 13.00 -8.06 16.70
C ASN A 22 14.08 -7.16 17.33
N ALA A 23 13.88 -6.78 18.58
CA ALA A 23 14.85 -5.96 19.33
C ALA A 23 16.25 -6.57 19.46
N ASP A 24 16.37 -7.89 19.29
CA ASP A 24 17.66 -8.61 19.28
C ASP A 24 18.36 -8.59 17.90
N GLY A 25 17.81 -7.88 16.93
CA GLY A 25 18.31 -7.80 15.56
C GLY A 25 18.02 -9.04 14.71
N SER A 26 17.23 -9.98 15.21
CA SER A 26 16.73 -11.11 14.42
C SER A 26 15.47 -10.72 13.64
N VAL A 27 15.16 -11.46 12.59
CA VAL A 27 13.97 -11.25 11.76
C VAL A 27 13.02 -12.43 11.92
N ASN A 28 11.77 -12.14 12.25
CA ASN A 28 10.68 -13.12 12.21
C ASN A 28 9.91 -12.98 10.90
N LEU A 29 9.67 -14.10 10.23
CA LEU A 29 8.92 -14.21 9.00
C LEU A 29 7.74 -15.14 9.22
N ALA A 30 6.52 -14.68 8.89
CA ALA A 30 5.33 -15.49 9.00
C ALA A 30 4.39 -15.23 7.81
N ALA A 31 3.89 -16.30 7.18
CA ALA A 31 3.01 -16.18 6.02
C ALA A 31 1.95 -17.28 5.98
N VAL A 32 0.80 -16.96 5.42
CA VAL A 32 -0.26 -17.93 5.12
C VAL A 32 0.04 -18.56 3.77
N LEU A 33 0.43 -19.84 3.76
CA LEU A 33 0.85 -20.56 2.56
C LEU A 33 0.18 -21.93 2.45
N GLU A 34 0.12 -22.45 1.22
CA GLU A 34 -0.45 -23.79 0.99
C GLU A 34 0.35 -24.89 1.70
N ARG A 35 -0.37 -25.89 2.20
CA ARG A 35 0.24 -26.99 2.96
C ARG A 35 0.81 -28.11 2.09
N SER A 36 0.35 -28.20 0.85
CA SER A 36 0.69 -29.32 -0.05
C SER A 36 2.03 -29.17 -0.77
N LYS A 37 2.69 -28.03 -0.66
CA LYS A 37 3.92 -27.71 -1.39
C LYS A 37 5.02 -27.28 -0.42
N GLU A 38 6.27 -27.43 -0.84
CA GLU A 38 7.41 -26.81 -0.14
C GLU A 38 7.28 -25.30 -0.23
N CYS A 39 7.31 -24.64 0.90
CA CYS A 39 7.21 -23.19 0.98
C CYS A 39 8.37 -22.62 1.79
N GLY A 40 8.69 -21.34 1.54
CA GLY A 40 9.78 -20.69 2.23
C GLY A 40 9.93 -19.22 1.86
N VAL A 41 11.14 -18.73 2.03
CA VAL A 41 11.54 -17.35 1.75
C VAL A 41 12.67 -17.32 0.73
N LEU A 42 12.57 -16.40 -0.22
CA LEU A 42 13.66 -15.99 -1.12
C LEU A 42 14.22 -14.67 -0.62
N LEU A 43 15.50 -14.66 -0.26
CA LEU A 43 16.23 -13.45 0.13
C LEU A 43 17.07 -12.98 -1.05
N TYR A 44 16.81 -11.77 -1.53
CA TYR A 44 17.51 -11.16 -2.65
C TYR A 44 18.54 -10.15 -2.13
N PRO A 45 19.86 -10.41 -2.30
CA PRO A 45 20.86 -9.43 -1.89
C PRO A 45 20.72 -8.13 -2.70
N ARG A 46 20.64 -6.97 -2.02
CA ARG A 46 20.53 -5.66 -2.69
C ARG A 46 21.74 -5.33 -3.56
N ARG A 47 22.90 -5.89 -3.22
CA ARG A 47 24.14 -5.74 -4.00
C ARG A 47 24.19 -6.62 -5.26
N GLY A 48 23.11 -7.35 -5.54
CA GLY A 48 23.03 -8.31 -6.63
C GLY A 48 23.57 -9.69 -6.23
N GLY A 49 23.32 -10.67 -7.11
CA GLY A 49 23.65 -12.08 -6.89
C GLY A 49 22.41 -12.98 -6.89
N ALA A 50 22.64 -14.29 -6.77
CA ALA A 50 21.57 -15.27 -6.71
C ALA A 50 20.78 -15.15 -5.39
N PRO A 51 19.44 -15.29 -5.41
CA PRO A 51 18.65 -15.30 -4.21
C PRO A 51 18.97 -16.51 -3.34
N ARG A 52 18.95 -16.34 -2.02
CA ARG A 52 19.03 -17.45 -1.06
C ARG A 52 17.64 -18.00 -0.81
N ARG A 53 17.46 -19.28 -1.00
CA ARG A 53 16.21 -20.02 -0.76
C ARG A 53 16.26 -20.65 0.63
N LEU A 54 15.31 -20.31 1.51
CA LEU A 54 15.20 -20.84 2.86
C LEU A 54 13.81 -21.47 3.03
N ALA A 55 13.75 -22.79 3.24
CA ALA A 55 12.48 -23.51 3.39
C ALA A 55 11.93 -23.40 4.82
N PHE A 56 10.62 -23.24 4.99
CA PHE A 56 9.94 -23.41 6.26
C PHE A 56 9.96 -24.88 6.67
N ARG A 57 10.14 -25.13 7.96
CA ARG A 57 10.04 -26.50 8.50
C ARG A 57 8.58 -26.84 8.76
N GLU A 58 8.20 -28.08 8.50
CA GLU A 58 6.81 -28.52 8.74
C GLU A 58 6.42 -28.45 10.22
N GLU A 59 7.37 -28.68 11.13
CA GLU A 59 7.19 -28.57 12.58
C GLU A 59 6.90 -27.16 13.08
N ASP A 60 7.25 -26.13 12.27
CA ASP A 60 7.05 -24.71 12.60
C ASP A 60 5.75 -24.15 12.02
N ARG A 61 4.84 -25.02 11.57
CA ARG A 61 3.53 -24.64 11.02
C ARG A 61 2.44 -24.64 12.09
N ILE A 62 1.55 -23.67 11.98
CA ILE A 62 0.29 -23.60 12.74
C ILE A 62 -0.85 -23.38 11.75
N GLY A 63 -1.65 -24.40 11.49
CA GLY A 63 -2.69 -24.38 10.47
C GLY A 63 -2.10 -24.12 9.07
N LYS A 64 -2.45 -22.99 8.45
CA LYS A 64 -1.88 -22.53 7.17
C LYS A 64 -0.72 -21.54 7.33
N ILE A 65 -0.37 -21.18 8.57
CA ILE A 65 0.71 -20.23 8.83
C ILE A 65 2.03 -20.99 8.92
N CYS A 66 3.00 -20.56 8.11
CA CYS A 66 4.39 -20.97 8.19
C CYS A 66 5.18 -19.83 8.83
N CYS A 67 6.11 -20.14 9.74
CA CYS A 67 6.93 -19.12 10.36
C CYS A 67 8.38 -19.59 10.57
N MET A 68 9.33 -18.66 10.57
CA MET A 68 10.73 -18.88 10.91
C MET A 68 11.34 -17.62 11.53
N LYS A 69 12.35 -17.81 12.35
CA LYS A 69 13.20 -16.72 12.86
C LYS A 69 14.59 -16.84 12.24
N LEU A 70 15.08 -15.74 11.67
CA LEU A 70 16.41 -15.64 11.08
C LEU A 70 17.33 -14.83 12.03
N ILE A 71 18.45 -15.43 12.41
CA ILE A 71 19.46 -14.81 13.26
C ILE A 71 20.70 -14.55 12.42
N GLY A 72 21.33 -13.38 12.61
CA GLY A 72 22.53 -12.98 11.89
C GLY A 72 22.25 -12.39 10.50
N LEU A 73 20.97 -12.20 10.12
CA LEU A 73 20.57 -11.48 8.92
C LEU A 73 20.70 -9.98 9.17
N ASP A 74 21.38 -9.28 8.25
CA ASP A 74 21.32 -7.81 8.17
C ASP A 74 20.13 -7.45 7.27
N ALA A 75 19.03 -6.99 7.88
CA ALA A 75 17.78 -6.69 7.17
C ALA A 75 17.99 -5.67 6.04
N GLN A 76 18.90 -4.72 6.21
CA GLN A 76 19.20 -3.67 5.24
C GLN A 76 19.88 -4.18 3.96
N GLU A 77 20.43 -5.39 3.98
CA GLU A 77 21.14 -5.96 2.84
C GLU A 77 20.23 -6.78 1.92
N TYR A 78 18.95 -7.01 2.28
CA TYR A 78 18.07 -7.91 1.55
C TYR A 78 16.69 -7.31 1.26
N GLU A 79 16.17 -7.67 0.10
CA GLU A 79 14.76 -7.72 -0.24
C GLU A 79 14.30 -9.18 -0.16
N TYR A 80 13.01 -9.43 -0.10
CA TYR A 80 12.51 -10.79 0.01
C TYR A 80 11.21 -11.02 -0.74
N ASN A 81 10.86 -12.28 -0.93
CA ASN A 81 9.53 -12.75 -1.26
C ASN A 81 9.31 -14.10 -0.56
N PHE A 82 8.07 -14.49 -0.40
CA PHE A 82 7.74 -15.86 -0.09
C PHE A 82 7.72 -16.70 -1.38
N TYR A 83 7.79 -18.01 -1.24
CA TYR A 83 7.54 -18.94 -2.33
C TYR A 83 6.71 -20.13 -1.86
N CYS A 84 5.98 -20.75 -2.79
CA CYS A 84 5.23 -21.97 -2.57
C CYS A 84 5.31 -22.84 -3.82
N GLY A 85 6.11 -23.92 -3.77
CA GLY A 85 6.54 -24.63 -4.96
C GLY A 85 7.38 -23.73 -5.89
N GLU A 86 6.92 -23.55 -7.11
CA GLU A 86 7.55 -22.65 -8.09
C GLU A 86 6.97 -21.22 -8.07
N GLU A 87 5.88 -21.00 -7.37
CA GLU A 87 5.23 -19.70 -7.30
C GLU A 87 5.99 -18.76 -6.35
N VAL A 88 6.35 -17.59 -6.85
CA VAL A 88 6.93 -16.50 -6.06
C VAL A 88 5.81 -15.57 -5.60
N ILE A 89 5.71 -15.36 -4.31
CA ILE A 89 4.63 -14.61 -3.66
C ILE A 89 5.21 -13.35 -3.02
N THR A 90 4.86 -12.19 -3.56
CA THR A 90 5.18 -10.91 -2.93
C THR A 90 4.36 -10.78 -1.63
N ASP A 91 5.00 -10.39 -0.55
CA ASP A 91 4.35 -10.29 0.75
C ASP A 91 3.26 -9.21 0.76
N PRO A 92 1.99 -9.56 1.02
CA PRO A 92 0.92 -8.57 1.11
C PRO A 92 1.06 -7.62 2.31
N LYS A 93 1.96 -7.92 3.26
CA LYS A 93 2.28 -7.11 4.45
C LYS A 93 3.54 -6.25 4.27
N ALA A 94 4.21 -6.33 3.12
CA ALA A 94 5.42 -5.55 2.87
C ALA A 94 5.16 -4.05 2.97
N ARG A 95 6.08 -3.34 3.60
CA ARG A 95 6.02 -1.88 3.79
C ARG A 95 6.51 -1.10 2.58
N ARG A 96 7.27 -1.75 1.69
CA ARG A 96 7.71 -1.27 0.37
C ARG A 96 7.59 -2.39 -0.65
N ILE A 97 7.31 -2.01 -1.86
CA ILE A 97 7.35 -2.91 -3.02
C ILE A 97 8.38 -2.35 -4.00
N CYS A 98 9.42 -3.13 -4.24
CA CYS A 98 10.48 -2.82 -5.19
C CYS A 98 10.18 -3.44 -6.57
N GLY A 99 10.62 -2.78 -7.64
CA GLY A 99 10.44 -3.23 -9.02
C GLY A 99 9.29 -2.56 -9.76
N ASN A 100 8.57 -1.61 -9.14
CA ASN A 100 7.48 -0.82 -9.75
C ASN A 100 7.70 0.70 -9.61
N GLU A 101 8.95 1.14 -9.59
CA GLU A 101 9.30 2.56 -9.41
C GLU A 101 8.98 3.40 -10.65
N LYS A 102 8.82 2.76 -11.82
CA LYS A 102 8.60 3.44 -13.09
C LYS A 102 7.18 3.25 -13.58
N TRP A 103 6.38 4.31 -13.47
CA TRP A 103 4.99 4.33 -13.92
C TRP A 103 4.82 3.84 -15.37
N GLY A 104 3.87 2.92 -15.57
CA GLY A 104 3.50 2.40 -16.89
C GLY A 104 4.57 1.52 -17.54
N LYS A 105 5.54 1.05 -16.80
CA LYS A 105 6.54 0.11 -17.29
C LYS A 105 6.23 -1.31 -16.84
N LYS A 106 6.58 -2.29 -17.70
CA LYS A 106 6.45 -3.70 -17.34
C LYS A 106 7.40 -4.02 -16.20
N ILE A 107 6.87 -4.71 -15.19
CA ILE A 107 7.65 -5.23 -14.07
C ILE A 107 8.63 -6.30 -14.58
N SER A 108 9.88 -6.21 -14.16
CA SER A 108 10.90 -7.20 -14.55
C SER A 108 12.03 -7.23 -13.51
N PRO A 109 12.46 -8.42 -13.07
CA PRO A 109 11.86 -9.73 -13.37
C PRO A 109 10.57 -9.99 -12.59
N SER A 110 10.45 -9.44 -11.37
CA SER A 110 9.28 -9.58 -10.48
C SER A 110 9.28 -8.46 -9.43
N LEU A 111 8.13 -8.24 -8.81
CA LEU A 111 8.05 -7.42 -7.59
C LEU A 111 8.81 -8.10 -6.46
N ARG A 112 9.40 -7.29 -5.58
CA ARG A 112 10.05 -7.75 -4.37
C ARG A 112 9.52 -6.99 -3.16
N SER A 113 9.43 -7.69 -2.05
CA SER A 113 9.00 -7.15 -0.78
C SER A 113 10.20 -6.55 -0.04
N ASP A 114 9.95 -5.45 0.64
CA ASP A 114 10.89 -4.84 1.57
C ASP A 114 10.10 -4.34 2.79
N SER A 115 10.56 -4.67 3.98
CA SER A 115 9.92 -4.29 5.23
C SER A 115 10.93 -3.72 6.24
N THR A 116 12.09 -3.28 5.75
CA THR A 116 13.06 -2.58 6.60
C THR A 116 12.44 -1.34 7.23
N GLU A 117 12.66 -1.18 8.53
CA GLU A 117 12.18 -0.02 9.26
C GLU A 117 13.10 1.19 9.00
N ASP A 118 12.47 2.34 8.75
CA ASP A 118 13.16 3.61 8.65
C ASP A 118 12.86 4.45 9.87
N ALA A 119 13.91 4.99 10.46
CA ALA A 119 13.75 6.02 11.48
C ALA A 119 13.32 7.33 10.79
N PHE A 120 12.03 7.65 10.87
CA PHE A 120 11.52 8.95 10.45
C PHE A 120 11.22 9.82 11.66
N ASP A 121 11.84 11.00 11.70
CA ASP A 121 11.58 11.97 12.76
C ASP A 121 10.37 12.84 12.41
N TRP A 122 9.22 12.55 13.03
CA TRP A 122 8.00 13.34 12.92
C TRP A 122 8.12 14.71 13.57
N LYS A 123 9.16 14.98 14.35
CA LYS A 123 9.38 16.24 15.08
C LYS A 123 8.16 16.59 15.98
N ASN A 124 7.61 17.78 15.76
CA ASN A 124 6.42 18.28 16.47
C ASN A 124 5.16 18.14 15.61
N ASP A 125 5.08 17.09 14.77
CA ASP A 125 3.90 16.85 13.94
C ASP A 125 2.63 16.77 14.79
N ARG A 126 1.58 17.46 14.34
CA ARG A 126 0.27 17.44 14.97
C ARG A 126 -0.79 17.42 13.89
N ARG A 127 -1.69 16.46 14.00
CA ARG A 127 -2.86 16.37 13.12
C ARG A 127 -3.74 17.60 13.32
N PRO A 128 -4.20 18.28 12.25
CA PRO A 128 -4.99 19.52 12.36
C PRO A 128 -6.34 19.35 13.05
N GLN A 129 -6.99 18.19 12.96
CA GLN A 129 -8.28 17.85 13.58
C GLN A 129 -9.39 18.87 13.26
N ILE A 130 -9.53 19.22 11.99
CA ILE A 130 -10.53 20.20 11.53
C ILE A 130 -11.92 19.60 11.61
N PRO A 131 -12.91 20.24 12.26
CA PRO A 131 -14.28 19.75 12.27
C PRO A 131 -14.85 19.57 10.86
N TYR A 132 -15.74 18.59 10.67
CA TYR A 132 -16.32 18.31 9.34
C TYR A 132 -17.02 19.53 8.73
N GLU A 133 -17.74 20.32 9.53
CA GLU A 133 -18.44 21.53 9.11
C GLU A 133 -17.50 22.64 8.60
N ASN A 134 -16.22 22.57 8.96
CA ASN A 134 -15.19 23.51 8.53
C ASN A 134 -14.26 22.90 7.45
N SER A 135 -14.55 21.68 7.00
CA SER A 135 -13.67 20.98 6.07
C SER A 135 -14.03 21.29 4.62
N ILE A 136 -13.02 21.68 3.84
CA ILE A 136 -13.09 21.84 2.38
C ILE A 136 -12.15 20.81 1.78
N PHE A 137 -12.72 19.73 1.24
CA PHE A 137 -11.96 18.63 0.64
C PHE A 137 -11.61 18.94 -0.81
N TYR A 138 -10.35 18.73 -1.18
CA TYR A 138 -9.89 18.76 -2.56
C TYR A 138 -9.40 17.38 -2.97
N GLN A 139 -10.20 16.67 -3.73
CA GLN A 139 -9.84 15.35 -4.25
C GLN A 139 -8.85 15.47 -5.40
N LEU A 140 -7.76 14.72 -5.35
CA LEU A 140 -6.74 14.74 -6.39
C LEU A 140 -6.03 13.40 -6.55
N HIS A 141 -5.46 13.21 -7.73
CA HIS A 141 -4.56 12.11 -8.04
C HIS A 141 -3.12 12.60 -7.98
N VAL A 142 -2.27 12.01 -7.13
CA VAL A 142 -0.89 12.48 -6.87
C VAL A 142 -0.12 12.73 -8.16
N ARG A 143 -0.08 11.74 -9.05
CA ARG A 143 0.62 11.87 -10.31
C ARG A 143 -0.08 12.85 -11.26
N GLY A 144 -1.40 12.78 -11.41
CA GLY A 144 -2.17 13.61 -12.32
C GLY A 144 -2.05 15.10 -12.04
N PHE A 145 -2.09 15.45 -10.76
CA PHE A 145 -2.11 16.84 -10.31
C PHE A 145 -0.85 17.62 -10.64
N THR A 146 0.31 16.96 -10.65
CA THR A 146 1.60 17.64 -10.83
C THR A 146 2.40 17.19 -12.05
N LYS A 147 1.95 16.20 -12.82
CA LYS A 147 2.74 15.62 -13.93
C LYS A 147 2.91 16.57 -15.11
N HIS A 148 1.90 17.37 -15.42
CA HIS A 148 1.97 18.30 -16.54
C HIS A 148 3.00 19.41 -16.29
N THR A 149 3.62 19.90 -17.37
CA THR A 149 4.66 20.94 -17.28
C THR A 149 4.18 22.25 -16.67
N SER A 150 2.90 22.60 -16.88
CA SER A 150 2.28 23.81 -16.31
C SER A 150 2.10 23.76 -14.79
N SER A 151 2.32 22.61 -14.16
CA SER A 151 2.27 22.51 -12.70
C SER A 151 3.33 23.36 -12.00
N GLY A 152 4.47 23.63 -12.67
CA GLY A 152 5.56 24.41 -12.16
C GLY A 152 6.37 23.75 -11.03
N VAL A 153 6.11 22.48 -10.70
CA VAL A 153 6.83 21.76 -9.65
C VAL A 153 8.08 21.06 -10.17
N THR A 154 9.03 20.83 -9.29
CA THR A 154 10.29 20.15 -9.61
C THR A 154 10.09 18.63 -9.69
N ALA A 155 9.52 18.04 -8.65
CA ALA A 155 9.31 16.61 -8.52
C ALA A 155 7.94 16.18 -9.11
N LYS A 156 7.79 16.26 -10.43
CA LYS A 156 6.51 16.07 -11.14
C LYS A 156 5.93 14.66 -10.97
N GLY A 157 4.69 14.59 -10.50
CA GLY A 157 3.93 13.34 -10.39
C GLY A 157 4.30 12.50 -9.17
N THR A 158 4.84 13.13 -8.13
CA THR A 158 5.30 12.48 -6.90
C THR A 158 4.71 13.12 -5.64
N PHE A 159 4.90 12.48 -4.49
CA PHE A 159 4.53 13.00 -3.19
C PHE A 159 5.25 14.32 -2.88
N ALA A 160 6.55 14.40 -3.18
CA ALA A 160 7.31 15.63 -3.04
C ALA A 160 6.75 16.75 -3.92
N GLY A 161 6.40 16.47 -5.18
CA GLY A 161 5.78 17.44 -6.08
C GLY A 161 4.40 17.90 -5.62
N LEU A 162 3.65 17.03 -4.92
CA LEU A 162 2.38 17.42 -4.31
C LEU A 162 2.61 18.38 -3.16
N ALA A 163 3.61 18.15 -2.30
CA ALA A 163 3.98 19.06 -1.23
C ALA A 163 4.37 20.45 -1.76
N GLU A 164 5.03 20.57 -2.92
CA GLU A 164 5.31 21.85 -3.56
C GLU A 164 4.03 22.66 -3.92
N LYS A 165 2.86 21.99 -3.97
CA LYS A 165 1.55 22.60 -4.28
C LYS A 165 0.76 23.10 -3.06
N ILE A 166 1.28 22.92 -1.87
CA ILE A 166 0.63 23.40 -0.63
C ILE A 166 0.25 24.89 -0.70
N PRO A 167 1.12 25.84 -1.16
CA PRO A 167 0.74 27.26 -1.24
C PRO A 167 -0.45 27.49 -2.19
N TYR A 168 -0.52 26.74 -3.30
CA TYR A 168 -1.65 26.81 -4.22
C TYR A 168 -2.95 26.33 -3.57
N LEU A 169 -2.92 25.19 -2.90
CA LEU A 169 -4.08 24.63 -2.22
C LEU A 169 -4.57 25.54 -1.09
N LYS A 170 -3.65 26.18 -0.35
CA LYS A 170 -3.99 27.22 0.63
C LYS A 170 -4.67 28.42 -0.01
N SER A 171 -4.22 28.88 -1.19
CA SER A 171 -4.87 29.98 -1.89
C SER A 171 -6.31 29.68 -2.31
N LEU A 172 -6.67 28.40 -2.43
CA LEU A 172 -8.04 27.92 -2.67
C LEU A 172 -8.83 27.68 -1.37
N GLN A 173 -8.25 27.99 -0.20
CA GLN A 173 -8.83 27.72 1.12
C GLN A 173 -9.15 26.23 1.38
N VAL A 174 -8.42 25.33 0.72
CA VAL A 174 -8.52 23.89 0.95
C VAL A 174 -8.02 23.58 2.36
N THR A 175 -8.79 22.81 3.12
CA THR A 175 -8.43 22.38 4.47
C THR A 175 -8.04 20.90 4.54
N ALA A 176 -8.42 20.11 3.55
CA ALA A 176 -8.07 18.70 3.46
C ALA A 176 -7.83 18.28 2.02
N VAL A 177 -6.75 17.57 1.76
CA VAL A 177 -6.53 16.89 0.48
C VAL A 177 -7.01 15.45 0.58
N GLU A 178 -7.83 15.03 -0.38
CA GLU A 178 -8.28 13.66 -0.49
C GLU A 178 -7.53 12.97 -1.64
N LEU A 179 -6.60 12.09 -1.31
CA LEU A 179 -5.74 11.44 -2.28
C LEU A 179 -6.38 10.16 -2.81
N MET A 180 -6.56 10.07 -4.14
CA MET A 180 -6.87 8.82 -4.81
C MET A 180 -5.81 7.76 -4.48
N PRO A 181 -6.06 6.45 -4.69
CA PRO A 181 -5.23 5.39 -4.17
C PRO A 181 -3.72 5.65 -4.27
N VAL A 182 -3.06 5.66 -3.10
CA VAL A 182 -1.63 5.87 -2.94
C VAL A 182 -0.90 4.63 -2.43
N TYR A 183 -1.62 3.56 -2.08
CA TYR A 183 -1.02 2.26 -1.81
C TYR A 183 -0.45 1.65 -3.10
N GLU A 184 0.48 0.72 -2.99
CA GLU A 184 1.12 0.12 -4.16
C GLU A 184 0.15 -0.77 -4.94
N PHE A 185 0.05 -0.54 -6.25
CA PHE A 185 -0.72 -1.37 -7.18
C PHE A 185 0.00 -1.45 -8.53
N THR A 186 -0.23 -2.54 -9.26
CA THR A 186 0.28 -2.68 -10.62
C THR A 186 -0.65 -1.96 -11.59
N GLU A 187 -0.17 -0.89 -12.20
CA GLU A 187 -0.97 -0.07 -13.11
C GLU A 187 -1.12 -0.67 -14.51
N LEU A 188 -0.21 -1.53 -14.95
CA LEU A 188 -0.34 -2.21 -16.23
C LEU A 188 -1.26 -3.42 -16.11
N GLU A 189 -2.27 -3.45 -16.93
CA GLU A 189 -3.23 -4.54 -17.05
C GLU A 189 -3.24 -5.10 -18.46
N ALA A 190 -3.33 -6.41 -18.58
CA ALA A 190 -3.61 -7.06 -19.84
C ALA A 190 -5.13 -7.12 -20.04
N VAL A 191 -5.65 -6.42 -21.02
CA VAL A 191 -7.09 -6.41 -21.31
C VAL A 191 -7.35 -7.01 -22.68
N LYS A 192 -8.46 -7.73 -22.82
CA LYS A 192 -8.91 -8.21 -24.13
C LYS A 192 -9.36 -7.00 -24.97
N PRO A 193 -8.98 -6.94 -26.26
CA PRO A 193 -9.45 -5.89 -27.13
C PRO A 193 -10.98 -5.94 -27.24
N LEU A 194 -11.62 -4.77 -27.31
CA LEU A 194 -13.08 -4.65 -27.45
C LEU A 194 -13.60 -5.25 -28.76
N ARG A 195 -12.76 -5.33 -29.78
CA ARG A 195 -13.04 -6.02 -31.05
C ARG A 195 -12.05 -7.15 -31.19
N GLN A 196 -12.54 -8.37 -31.24
CA GLN A 196 -11.72 -9.52 -31.62
C GLN A 196 -11.38 -9.40 -33.11
N ASN A 197 -10.12 -9.66 -33.44
CA ASN A 197 -9.74 -9.78 -34.84
C ASN A 197 -10.50 -10.94 -35.48
N ALA A 198 -11.03 -10.72 -36.71
CA ALA A 198 -11.70 -11.79 -37.47
C ALA A 198 -10.75 -12.99 -37.73
N TYR A 199 -9.43 -12.75 -37.66
CA TYR A 199 -8.39 -13.76 -37.82
C TYR A 199 -7.43 -13.65 -36.64
N PRO A 200 -7.73 -14.31 -35.50
CA PRO A 200 -6.84 -14.32 -34.35
C PRO A 200 -5.49 -14.99 -34.71
N ALA A 201 -4.41 -14.49 -34.13
CA ALA A 201 -3.11 -15.15 -34.19
C ALA A 201 -3.24 -16.58 -33.65
N LYS A 202 -2.51 -17.51 -34.23
CA LYS A 202 -2.48 -18.92 -33.81
C LYS A 202 -1.12 -19.24 -33.21
N ASP A 203 -1.09 -20.10 -32.19
CA ASP A 203 0.13 -20.68 -31.65
C ASP A 203 0.74 -21.70 -32.61
N GLN A 204 1.88 -22.31 -32.21
CA GLN A 204 2.55 -23.33 -33.01
C GLN A 204 1.71 -24.60 -33.20
N GLU A 205 0.70 -24.80 -32.37
CA GLU A 205 -0.22 -25.94 -32.40
C GLU A 205 -1.52 -25.63 -33.17
N GLY A 206 -1.66 -24.38 -33.67
CA GLY A 206 -2.84 -23.93 -34.46
C GLY A 206 -4.00 -23.43 -33.66
N ASN A 207 -3.90 -23.31 -32.32
CA ASN A 207 -4.95 -22.79 -31.47
C ASN A 207 -4.98 -21.25 -31.50
N PRO A 208 -6.17 -20.61 -31.42
CA PRO A 208 -6.24 -19.15 -31.36
C PRO A 208 -5.51 -18.64 -30.11
N VAL A 209 -4.55 -17.74 -30.31
CA VAL A 209 -3.89 -17.03 -29.22
C VAL A 209 -4.79 -15.88 -28.79
N GLU A 210 -5.07 -15.82 -27.49
CA GLU A 210 -5.85 -14.74 -26.90
C GLU A 210 -5.03 -13.44 -26.93
N GLU A 211 -5.40 -12.51 -27.82
CA GLU A 211 -4.75 -11.21 -27.88
C GLU A 211 -5.09 -10.40 -26.62
N THR A 212 -4.07 -9.90 -25.93
CA THR A 212 -4.25 -8.93 -24.85
C THR A 212 -3.49 -7.66 -25.17
N LEU A 213 -4.10 -6.52 -24.87
CA LEU A 213 -3.47 -5.21 -25.03
C LEU A 213 -3.09 -4.65 -23.66
N PRO A 214 -1.92 -4.00 -23.54
CA PRO A 214 -1.57 -3.32 -22.32
C PRO A 214 -2.47 -2.10 -22.11
N ARG A 215 -3.11 -2.02 -20.94
CA ARG A 215 -3.89 -0.88 -20.50
C ARG A 215 -3.36 -0.36 -19.18
N ILE A 216 -3.36 0.95 -19.01
CA ILE A 216 -2.99 1.57 -17.74
C ILE A 216 -4.26 1.79 -16.91
N ASN A 217 -4.31 1.15 -15.74
CA ASN A 217 -5.21 1.53 -14.67
C ASN A 217 -4.65 2.80 -14.01
N TYR A 218 -5.15 3.94 -14.48
CA TYR A 218 -4.63 5.23 -14.04
C TYR A 218 -5.01 5.57 -12.60
N TRP A 219 -6.24 5.22 -12.20
CA TRP A 219 -6.84 5.66 -10.94
C TRP A 219 -6.46 4.82 -9.73
N GLY A 220 -6.06 3.55 -9.92
CA GLY A 220 -5.60 2.67 -8.84
C GLY A 220 -6.71 2.00 -8.02
N PHE A 221 -7.99 2.14 -8.39
CA PHE A 221 -9.09 1.45 -7.70
C PHE A 221 -9.10 -0.05 -7.99
N LYS A 222 -8.15 -0.75 -7.42
CA LYS A 222 -7.97 -2.20 -7.54
C LYS A 222 -7.25 -2.77 -6.32
N LYS A 223 -7.21 -4.09 -6.23
CA LYS A 223 -6.39 -4.80 -5.25
C LYS A 223 -4.92 -4.42 -5.40
N GLY A 224 -4.25 -4.17 -4.28
CA GLY A 224 -2.85 -3.81 -4.23
C GLY A 224 -2.16 -4.32 -2.97
N TYR A 225 -0.96 -3.80 -2.74
CA TYR A 225 -0.15 -4.04 -1.53
C TYR A 225 -0.42 -2.87 -0.58
N TYR A 226 -1.41 -3.06 0.27
CA TYR A 226 -2.02 -1.98 1.06
C TYR A 226 -1.13 -1.38 2.14
N PHE A 227 -0.03 -2.03 2.53
CA PHE A 227 0.90 -1.52 3.53
C PHE A 227 2.04 -0.69 2.93
N ALA A 228 2.18 -0.67 1.60
CA ALA A 228 3.23 0.04 0.90
C ALA A 228 2.68 1.26 0.16
N PRO A 229 3.28 2.45 0.28
CA PRO A 229 3.01 3.58 -0.60
C PRO A 229 3.46 3.26 -2.03
N LYS A 230 2.77 3.86 -3.00
CA LYS A 230 3.04 3.65 -4.43
C LYS A 230 4.45 4.09 -4.81
N ALA A 231 5.30 3.13 -5.18
CA ALA A 231 6.71 3.37 -5.49
C ALA A 231 6.91 4.40 -6.62
N SER A 232 6.10 4.33 -7.67
CA SER A 232 6.19 5.26 -8.81
C SER A 232 5.65 6.69 -8.53
N TYR A 233 5.16 6.96 -7.31
CA TYR A 233 4.82 8.31 -6.84
C TYR A 233 5.92 8.93 -5.99
N SER A 234 7.13 8.39 -6.02
CA SER A 234 8.29 8.94 -5.33
C SER A 234 9.46 9.15 -6.28
N VAL A 235 10.41 10.00 -5.86
CA VAL A 235 11.68 10.22 -6.55
C VAL A 235 12.73 9.22 -6.04
N LYS A 236 12.73 8.94 -4.74
CA LYS A 236 13.73 8.10 -4.08
C LYS A 236 13.08 6.99 -3.25
N ASP A 237 12.51 7.35 -2.12
CA ASP A 237 11.91 6.43 -1.17
C ASP A 237 10.44 6.77 -0.94
N PRO A 238 9.51 5.88 -1.31
CA PRO A 238 8.08 6.17 -1.23
C PRO A 238 7.58 6.34 0.21
N VAL A 239 8.17 5.64 1.17
CA VAL A 239 7.77 5.72 2.59
C VAL A 239 8.18 7.06 3.17
N LEU A 240 9.44 7.44 2.99
CA LEU A 240 9.95 8.70 3.52
C LEU A 240 9.31 9.91 2.84
N GLU A 241 9.19 9.91 1.50
CA GLU A 241 8.54 11.01 0.78
C GLU A 241 7.07 11.18 1.15
N PHE A 242 6.36 10.08 1.38
CA PHE A 242 4.97 10.15 1.83
C PHE A 242 4.88 10.77 3.24
N LYS A 243 5.72 10.34 4.19
CA LYS A 243 5.79 10.91 5.55
C LYS A 243 6.16 12.40 5.52
N GLU A 244 7.13 12.78 4.71
CA GLU A 244 7.52 14.19 4.53
C GLU A 244 6.38 15.03 3.97
N MET A 245 5.64 14.50 3.00
CA MET A 245 4.46 15.15 2.43
C MET A 245 3.38 15.37 3.50
N VAL A 246 3.00 14.34 4.25
CA VAL A 246 1.98 14.45 5.33
C VAL A 246 2.41 15.51 6.35
N ARG A 247 3.63 15.42 6.86
CA ARG A 247 4.18 16.41 7.80
C ARG A 247 4.14 17.83 7.24
N ALA A 248 4.41 18.01 5.94
CA ALA A 248 4.35 19.33 5.31
C ALA A 248 2.91 19.87 5.22
N PHE A 249 1.91 19.02 4.94
CA PHE A 249 0.50 19.40 4.96
C PHE A 249 0.06 19.80 6.36
N HIS A 250 0.39 19.01 7.40
CA HIS A 250 0.07 19.31 8.79
C HIS A 250 0.68 20.63 9.27
N ALA A 251 1.94 20.89 8.91
CA ALA A 251 2.61 22.14 9.25
C ALA A 251 1.88 23.39 8.72
N GLU A 252 1.09 23.23 7.67
CA GLU A 252 0.29 24.28 7.04
C GLU A 252 -1.20 24.21 7.42
N GLY A 253 -1.55 23.36 8.40
CA GLY A 253 -2.90 23.21 8.92
C GLY A 253 -3.87 22.51 7.97
N MET A 254 -3.37 21.65 7.09
CA MET A 254 -4.19 20.86 6.15
C MET A 254 -4.14 19.37 6.47
N GLU A 255 -5.29 18.73 6.39
CA GLU A 255 -5.45 17.30 6.61
C GLU A 255 -5.17 16.47 5.34
N VAL A 256 -4.76 15.22 5.54
CA VAL A 256 -4.53 14.25 4.46
C VAL A 256 -5.48 13.07 4.62
N ILE A 257 -6.38 12.92 3.67
CA ILE A 257 -7.38 11.85 3.60
C ILE A 257 -6.99 10.90 2.47
N LEU A 258 -7.07 9.59 2.69
CA LEU A 258 -6.72 8.60 1.69
C LEU A 258 -7.91 7.79 1.21
N GLN A 259 -7.98 7.57 -0.10
CA GLN A 259 -8.94 6.66 -0.69
C GLN A 259 -8.40 5.22 -0.71
N PHE A 260 -9.17 4.29 -0.18
CA PHE A 260 -8.89 2.86 -0.22
C PHE A 260 -10.00 2.11 -0.93
N TYR A 261 -9.63 1.28 -1.89
CA TYR A 261 -10.53 0.34 -2.53
C TYR A 261 -10.21 -1.09 -2.09
N PHE A 262 -11.17 -1.74 -1.43
CA PHE A 262 -11.04 -3.12 -0.98
C PHE A 262 -12.02 -4.01 -1.76
N PRO A 263 -11.53 -4.81 -2.71
CA PRO A 263 -12.37 -5.79 -3.38
C PRO A 263 -12.79 -6.90 -2.41
N LYS A 264 -13.82 -7.65 -2.80
CA LYS A 264 -14.50 -8.66 -1.97
C LYS A 264 -13.57 -9.72 -1.35
N GLU A 265 -12.42 -9.99 -1.96
CA GLU A 265 -11.45 -10.98 -1.49
C GLU A 265 -10.63 -10.52 -0.27
N ILE A 266 -10.69 -9.24 0.06
CA ILE A 266 -9.97 -8.69 1.22
C ILE A 266 -10.82 -8.90 2.47
N ASN A 267 -10.28 -9.62 3.44
CA ASN A 267 -10.99 -9.88 4.69
C ASN A 267 -11.06 -8.63 5.58
N ARG A 268 -12.06 -8.61 6.47
CA ARG A 268 -12.33 -7.48 7.35
C ARG A 268 -11.21 -7.16 8.33
N GLU A 269 -10.50 -8.19 8.79
CA GLU A 269 -9.36 -8.03 9.71
C GLU A 269 -8.21 -7.31 9.03
N MET A 270 -7.92 -7.67 7.77
CA MET A 270 -6.89 -7.00 6.99
C MET A 270 -7.25 -5.53 6.72
N ILE A 271 -8.53 -5.22 6.45
CA ILE A 271 -8.98 -3.84 6.27
C ILE A 271 -8.69 -3.02 7.54
N LEU A 272 -9.12 -3.53 8.71
CA LEU A 272 -8.86 -2.87 9.98
C LEU A 272 -7.36 -2.65 10.23
N GLU A 273 -6.55 -3.67 9.99
CA GLU A 273 -5.10 -3.60 10.18
C GLU A 273 -4.45 -2.57 9.24
N VAL A 274 -4.86 -2.52 7.97
CA VAL A 274 -4.40 -1.52 7.00
C VAL A 274 -4.73 -0.10 7.48
N ILE A 275 -5.97 0.16 7.91
CA ILE A 275 -6.35 1.50 8.32
C ILE A 275 -5.60 1.93 9.58
N ARG A 276 -5.51 1.06 10.60
CA ARG A 276 -4.68 1.32 11.78
C ARG A 276 -3.22 1.62 11.42
N TYR A 277 -2.65 0.84 10.52
CA TYR A 277 -1.27 1.02 10.06
C TYR A 277 -1.06 2.41 9.45
N TRP A 278 -1.91 2.83 8.51
CA TRP A 278 -1.75 4.15 7.89
C TRP A 278 -1.97 5.31 8.85
N VAL A 279 -2.90 5.18 9.78
CA VAL A 279 -3.14 6.20 10.82
C VAL A 279 -1.94 6.30 11.77
N CYS A 280 -1.38 5.18 12.20
CA CYS A 280 -0.29 5.17 13.18
C CYS A 280 1.07 5.45 12.56
N GLU A 281 1.33 4.91 11.36
CA GLU A 281 2.64 4.99 10.69
C GLU A 281 2.80 6.26 9.86
N TYR A 282 1.72 6.71 9.23
CA TYR A 282 1.75 7.85 8.29
C TYR A 282 0.98 9.07 8.80
N HIS A 283 0.40 9.01 10.00
CA HIS A 283 -0.35 10.10 10.64
C HIS A 283 -1.48 10.67 9.78
N ILE A 284 -2.08 9.88 8.90
CA ILE A 284 -3.18 10.36 8.06
C ILE A 284 -4.40 10.74 8.91
N ASP A 285 -5.17 11.75 8.46
CA ASP A 285 -6.29 12.33 9.20
C ASP A 285 -7.62 11.64 8.91
N GLY A 286 -7.70 10.93 7.80
CA GLY A 286 -8.92 10.23 7.45
C GLY A 286 -8.77 9.26 6.30
N VAL A 287 -9.82 8.48 6.12
CA VAL A 287 -9.94 7.49 5.05
C VAL A 287 -11.28 7.56 4.37
N HIS A 288 -11.27 7.50 3.05
CA HIS A 288 -12.47 7.30 2.23
C HIS A 288 -12.47 5.85 1.72
N LEU A 289 -13.40 5.08 2.23
CA LEU A 289 -13.46 3.63 2.03
C LEU A 289 -14.39 3.28 0.88
N MET A 290 -13.93 2.40 0.02
CA MET A 290 -14.69 1.86 -1.10
C MET A 290 -14.57 0.35 -1.14
N GLY A 291 -15.66 -0.34 -1.41
CA GLY A 291 -15.73 -1.80 -1.47
C GLY A 291 -17.00 -2.35 -0.82
N GLU A 292 -17.17 -3.67 -0.88
CA GLU A 292 -18.43 -4.32 -0.48
C GLU A 292 -18.44 -4.83 0.97
N GLN A 293 -17.27 -5.12 1.55
CA GLN A 293 -17.15 -5.79 2.85
C GLN A 293 -16.48 -4.92 3.91
N ILE A 294 -16.67 -3.61 3.83
CA ILE A 294 -16.06 -2.68 4.77
C ILE A 294 -16.65 -2.89 6.17
N PRO A 295 -15.81 -3.18 7.18
CA PRO A 295 -16.28 -3.43 8.56
C PRO A 295 -16.55 -2.11 9.30
N VAL A 296 -17.52 -1.33 8.84
CA VAL A 296 -17.73 0.06 9.23
C VAL A 296 -17.94 0.20 10.74
N GLY A 297 -18.78 -0.65 11.34
CA GLY A 297 -19.03 -0.64 12.77
C GLY A 297 -17.78 -0.92 13.61
N ILE A 298 -16.90 -1.82 13.13
CA ILE A 298 -15.63 -2.12 13.81
C ILE A 298 -14.69 -0.93 13.71
N LEU A 299 -14.58 -0.32 12.52
CA LEU A 299 -13.73 0.85 12.30
C LEU A 299 -14.21 2.06 13.14
N ALA A 300 -15.52 2.29 13.19
CA ALA A 300 -16.10 3.39 13.96
C ALA A 300 -15.93 3.22 15.48
N ALA A 301 -15.91 1.98 15.95
CA ALA A 301 -15.73 1.66 17.38
C ALA A 301 -14.26 1.53 17.79
N ASP A 302 -13.33 1.65 16.84
CA ASP A 302 -11.89 1.45 17.12
C ASP A 302 -11.29 2.65 17.86
N PRO A 303 -10.76 2.47 19.09
CA PRO A 303 -10.18 3.57 19.85
C PRO A 303 -8.94 4.20 19.20
N MET A 304 -8.23 3.50 18.32
CA MET A 304 -7.09 4.07 17.57
C MET A 304 -7.55 5.03 16.47
N LEU A 305 -8.82 4.92 16.03
CA LEU A 305 -9.38 5.71 14.94
C LEU A 305 -10.31 6.83 15.41
N THR A 306 -10.37 7.10 16.73
CA THR A 306 -11.29 8.08 17.34
C THR A 306 -11.20 9.47 16.68
N ASP A 307 -9.98 9.92 16.39
CA ASP A 307 -9.72 11.23 15.75
C ASP A 307 -9.50 11.12 14.23
N THR A 308 -9.96 10.03 13.61
CA THR A 308 -9.78 9.77 12.18
C THR A 308 -11.09 9.97 11.44
N LYS A 309 -11.10 10.79 10.40
CA LYS A 309 -12.27 10.98 9.55
C LYS A 309 -12.56 9.70 8.77
N LEU A 310 -13.75 9.13 8.96
CA LEU A 310 -14.24 7.99 8.22
C LEU A 310 -15.26 8.44 7.18
N ILE A 311 -14.98 8.24 5.91
CA ILE A 311 -15.87 8.58 4.80
C ILE A 311 -16.27 7.29 4.09
N TYR A 312 -17.55 7.00 4.04
CA TYR A 312 -18.11 5.83 3.37
C TYR A 312 -19.57 6.08 3.02
N TYR A 313 -20.04 5.61 1.90
CA TYR A 313 -21.40 5.92 1.44
C TYR A 313 -22.50 5.09 2.13
N GLY A 314 -22.16 3.98 2.74
CA GLY A 314 -23.09 2.99 3.31
C GLY A 314 -23.03 2.88 4.84
N PHE A 315 -22.87 3.97 5.58
CA PHE A 315 -22.85 3.91 7.04
C PHE A 315 -24.23 3.51 7.60
N PRO A 316 -24.29 2.47 8.46
CA PRO A 316 -25.50 2.16 9.23
C PRO A 316 -25.58 3.11 10.45
N TYR A 317 -26.07 4.32 10.24
CA TYR A 317 -26.11 5.39 11.25
C TYR A 317 -26.77 4.97 12.57
N GLU A 318 -27.84 4.17 12.51
CA GLU A 318 -28.54 3.68 13.69
C GLU A 318 -27.67 2.81 14.60
N GLU A 319 -26.70 2.09 14.02
CA GLU A 319 -25.77 1.23 14.76
C GLU A 319 -24.54 1.99 15.27
N ILE A 320 -24.11 3.04 14.56
CA ILE A 320 -22.84 3.73 14.81
C ILE A 320 -23.01 4.96 15.67
N TYR A 321 -24.13 5.66 15.58
CA TYR A 321 -24.41 6.86 16.36
C TYR A 321 -24.26 6.69 17.88
N PRO A 322 -24.65 5.55 18.49
CA PRO A 322 -24.43 5.33 19.92
C PRO A 322 -22.97 5.24 20.35
N VAL A 323 -22.03 5.02 19.44
CA VAL A 323 -20.61 4.82 19.75
C VAL A 323 -19.83 6.15 19.78
N GLY A 324 -20.49 7.26 19.48
CA GLY A 324 -19.92 8.62 19.63
C GLY A 324 -19.07 9.11 18.47
N GLN A 325 -18.83 8.30 17.45
CA GLN A 325 -18.22 8.76 16.19
C GLN A 325 -19.30 9.13 15.18
N VAL A 326 -19.22 10.34 14.62
CA VAL A 326 -20.10 10.78 13.54
C VAL A 326 -19.38 10.63 12.21
N PRO A 327 -19.56 9.50 11.51
CA PRO A 327 -19.03 9.37 10.18
C PRO A 327 -19.83 10.22 9.20
N VAL A 328 -19.16 10.79 8.19
CA VAL A 328 -19.84 11.52 7.12
C VAL A 328 -20.23 10.57 5.99
N SER A 329 -21.51 10.53 5.68
CA SER A 329 -21.99 9.96 4.43
C SER A 329 -21.62 10.87 3.27
N TYR A 330 -20.99 10.30 2.25
CA TYR A 330 -20.73 11.01 1.01
C TYR A 330 -22.05 11.21 0.27
N THR A 331 -22.65 12.39 0.38
CA THR A 331 -23.71 12.83 -0.53
C THR A 331 -23.04 13.40 -1.77
N HIS A 332 -23.22 12.77 -2.92
CA HIS A 332 -22.86 13.35 -4.19
C HIS A 332 -23.63 14.66 -4.40
N LEU A 333 -22.98 15.79 -4.17
CA LEU A 333 -23.36 17.03 -4.78
C LEU A 333 -22.86 17.01 -6.23
N THR A 334 -23.66 16.46 -7.13
CA THR A 334 -23.46 16.72 -8.55
C THR A 334 -23.78 18.19 -8.77
N LEU A 335 -22.75 19.01 -8.94
CA LEU A 335 -22.94 20.33 -9.53
C LEU A 335 -23.47 20.11 -10.95
N PRO A 336 -24.58 20.75 -11.33
CA PRO A 336 -25.04 20.67 -12.70
C PRO A 336 -23.95 21.26 -13.60
N THR A 337 -23.43 20.45 -14.51
CA THR A 337 -22.59 20.93 -15.60
C THR A 337 -23.47 21.73 -16.54
N THR A 338 -23.39 23.04 -16.47
CA THR A 338 -23.89 23.96 -17.50
C THR A 338 -22.88 24.05 -18.61
#